data_82265e0639e7d5db746e80885bab7e11
#
_entry.id   82265e0639e7d5db746e80885bab7e11
#
_cell.length_a   1.000
_cell.length_b   1.000
_cell.length_c   1.000
_cell.angle_alpha   90.00
_cell.angle_beta   90.00
_cell.angle_gamma   90.00
#
_symmetry.space_group_name_H-M   'P 1'
#
loop_
_entity.id
_entity.type
_entity.pdbx_description
1 polymer ?
#
loop_
_entity_poly.entity_id
_entity_poly.type
_entity_poly.pdbx_seq_one_letter_code
_entity_poly.pdbx_strand_id
1 'polypeptide(L)'
;MNTEQNQKALLEQLEALKKENEQLKKELSILRNENISNRPVSFKEKYAVRILDSLPDMLTVFNQNEVGIEVVSNEETNHVGISNKDFKGMYMREMVPPEAYQNIHSNMRQAVSTGAVSTAHHELDFNGEHHHYENRIFPLDEEYVLIMCRDITERVTTQRQLEVF
;
A
#
# COMPACT_ATOMS: atom_id res chain seq x y z
N MET A 1 -46.72 -22.27 24.97
CA MET A 1 -45.89 -22.05 26.16
C MET A 1 -44.38 -22.33 25.96
N ASN A 2 -43.97 -23.05 24.93
CA ASN A 2 -42.55 -23.44 24.74
C ASN A 2 -41.69 -22.39 23.97
N THR A 3 -42.32 -21.54 23.18
CA THR A 3 -41.61 -20.60 22.29
C THR A 3 -41.04 -19.37 22.99
N GLU A 4 -41.76 -18.81 23.96
CA GLU A 4 -41.31 -17.66 24.75
C GLU A 4 -40.18 -17.99 25.74
N GLN A 5 -40.22 -19.17 26.34
CA GLN A 5 -39.13 -19.67 27.18
C GLN A 5 -37.82 -19.90 26.37
N ASN A 6 -37.94 -20.46 25.18
CA ASN A 6 -36.78 -20.62 24.27
C ASN A 6 -36.21 -19.29 23.80
N GLN A 7 -37.03 -18.29 23.48
CA GLN A 7 -36.58 -16.96 23.11
C GLN A 7 -35.85 -16.25 24.25
N LYS A 8 -36.34 -16.36 25.47
CA LYS A 8 -35.68 -15.79 26.66
C LYS A 8 -34.31 -16.43 26.92
N ALA A 9 -34.23 -17.75 26.84
CA ALA A 9 -32.96 -18.48 27.02
C ALA A 9 -31.94 -18.09 25.93
N LEU A 10 -32.41 -17.91 24.69
CA LEU A 10 -31.55 -17.50 23.56
C LEU A 10 -31.01 -16.07 23.73
N LEU A 11 -31.83 -15.15 24.25
CA LEU A 11 -31.42 -13.78 24.54
C LEU A 11 -30.37 -13.74 25.67
N GLU A 12 -30.56 -14.53 26.73
CA GLU A 12 -29.59 -14.62 27.83
C GLU A 12 -28.24 -15.19 27.35
N GLN A 13 -28.25 -16.19 26.46
CA GLN A 13 -27.04 -16.73 25.84
C GLN A 13 -26.35 -15.70 24.94
N LEU A 14 -27.11 -14.93 24.17
CA LEU A 14 -26.57 -13.89 23.30
C LEU A 14 -25.88 -12.77 24.10
N GLU A 15 -26.48 -12.35 25.21
CA GLU A 15 -25.88 -11.34 26.09
C GLU A 15 -24.61 -11.87 26.78
N ALA A 16 -24.60 -13.12 27.21
CA ALA A 16 -23.41 -13.77 27.78
C ALA A 16 -22.25 -13.83 26.77
N LEU A 17 -22.52 -14.26 25.54
CA LEU A 17 -21.54 -14.32 24.46
C LEU A 17 -21.01 -12.93 24.04
N LYS A 18 -21.86 -11.92 24.05
CA LYS A 18 -21.42 -10.54 23.80
C LYS A 18 -20.44 -10.05 24.87
N LYS A 19 -20.74 -10.31 26.13
CA LYS A 19 -19.90 -9.94 27.26
C LYS A 19 -18.54 -10.63 27.20
N GLU A 20 -18.54 -11.94 26.91
CA GLU A 20 -17.31 -12.72 26.72
C GLU A 20 -16.46 -12.21 25.57
N ASN A 21 -17.08 -11.89 24.43
CA ASN A 21 -16.40 -11.31 23.27
C ASN A 21 -15.74 -9.97 23.58
N GLU A 22 -16.40 -9.10 24.35
CA GLU A 22 -15.83 -7.82 24.77
C GLU A 22 -14.66 -8.02 25.74
N GLN A 23 -14.75 -9.00 26.61
CA GLN A 23 -13.67 -9.32 27.53
C GLN A 23 -12.45 -9.88 26.81
N LEU A 24 -12.64 -10.82 25.87
CA LEU A 24 -11.57 -11.36 25.03
C LEU A 24 -10.89 -10.28 24.18
N LYS A 25 -11.66 -9.32 23.65
CA LYS A 25 -11.09 -8.18 22.92
C LYS A 25 -10.20 -7.30 23.80
N LYS A 26 -10.58 -7.08 25.06
CA LYS A 26 -9.76 -6.33 26.02
C LYS A 26 -8.48 -7.09 26.37
N GLU A 27 -8.57 -8.38 26.63
CA GLU A 27 -7.41 -9.23 26.92
C GLU A 27 -6.43 -9.28 25.73
N LEU A 28 -6.95 -9.43 24.51
CA LEU A 28 -6.14 -9.36 23.28
C LEU A 28 -5.44 -8.01 23.13
N SER A 29 -6.09 -6.90 23.47
CA SER A 29 -5.49 -5.56 23.40
C SER A 29 -4.36 -5.39 24.41
N ILE A 30 -4.52 -5.93 25.62
CA ILE A 30 -3.49 -5.90 26.67
C ILE A 30 -2.29 -6.76 26.26
N LEU A 31 -2.51 -7.99 25.79
CA LEU A 31 -1.45 -8.90 25.34
C LEU A 31 -0.68 -8.34 24.12
N ARG A 32 -1.37 -7.66 23.20
CA ARG A 32 -0.71 -6.98 22.08
C ARG A 32 0.19 -5.83 22.58
N ASN A 33 -0.30 -5.02 23.50
CA ASN A 33 0.48 -3.91 24.06
C ASN A 33 1.68 -4.39 24.89
N GLU A 34 1.53 -5.45 25.68
CA GLU A 34 2.64 -6.04 26.44
C GLU A 34 3.70 -6.68 25.54
N ASN A 35 3.30 -7.35 24.46
CA ASN A 35 4.24 -7.89 23.47
C ASN A 35 5.00 -6.80 22.70
N ILE A 36 4.38 -5.65 22.41
CA ILE A 36 5.03 -4.52 21.76
C ILE A 36 5.99 -3.81 22.73
N SER A 37 5.63 -3.71 24.02
CA SER A 37 6.43 -2.98 25.03
C SER A 37 7.68 -3.72 25.50
N ASN A 38 7.70 -5.05 25.45
CA ASN A 38 8.79 -5.89 25.97
C ASN A 38 9.74 -6.43 24.88
N ARG A 39 9.44 -6.23 23.60
CA ARG A 39 10.33 -6.66 22.51
C ARG A 39 11.37 -5.57 22.26
N PRO A 40 12.67 -5.89 22.22
CA PRO A 40 13.66 -4.91 21.80
C PRO A 40 13.34 -4.46 20.36
N VAL A 41 13.15 -3.14 20.19
CA VAL A 41 12.89 -2.53 18.88
C VAL A 41 14.08 -2.82 17.98
N SER A 42 13.85 -3.48 16.86
CA SER A 42 14.91 -3.80 15.89
C SER A 42 15.46 -2.51 15.26
N PHE A 43 16.68 -2.57 14.71
CA PHE A 43 17.26 -1.45 13.97
C PHE A 43 16.32 -0.97 12.86
N LYS A 44 15.70 -1.90 12.11
CA LYS A 44 14.77 -1.58 11.03
C LYS A 44 13.55 -0.82 11.53
N GLU A 45 12.93 -1.27 12.61
CA GLU A 45 11.76 -0.59 13.20
C GLU A 45 12.12 0.80 13.69
N LYS A 46 13.28 0.95 14.36
CA LYS A 46 13.72 2.22 14.89
C LYS A 46 13.98 3.28 13.82
N TYR A 47 14.46 2.87 12.66
CA TYR A 47 14.91 3.79 11.60
C TYR A 47 14.04 3.70 10.33
N ALA A 48 12.96 2.90 10.32
CA ALA A 48 12.13 2.67 9.13
C ALA A 48 11.71 3.98 8.44
N VAL A 49 11.17 4.94 9.18
CA VAL A 49 10.73 6.22 8.62
C VAL A 49 11.91 6.97 7.98
N ARG A 50 13.06 7.08 8.68
CA ARG A 50 14.23 7.77 8.14
C ARG A 50 14.80 7.09 6.90
N ILE A 51 14.73 5.75 6.84
CA ILE A 51 15.16 4.98 5.67
C ILE A 51 14.22 5.29 4.50
N LEU A 52 12.91 5.25 4.72
CA LEU A 52 11.91 5.55 3.69
C LEU A 52 12.06 7.00 3.17
N ASP A 53 12.23 7.98 4.08
CA ASP A 53 12.42 9.39 3.72
C ASP A 53 13.73 9.67 2.95
N SER A 54 14.72 8.78 3.06
CA SER A 54 16.00 8.92 2.36
C SER A 54 16.00 8.34 0.94
N LEU A 55 14.95 7.59 0.57
CA LEU A 55 14.84 7.02 -0.77
C LEU A 55 14.45 8.10 -1.79
N PRO A 56 15.11 8.12 -2.95
CA PRO A 56 14.78 9.07 -4.01
C PRO A 56 13.53 8.70 -4.80
N ASP A 57 12.93 7.55 -4.50
CA ASP A 57 11.80 6.99 -5.22
C ASP A 57 10.48 7.33 -4.52
N MET A 58 9.42 7.54 -5.28
CA MET A 58 8.08 7.68 -4.72
C MET A 58 7.53 6.30 -4.31
N LEU A 59 7.11 6.18 -3.05
CA LEU A 59 6.55 4.96 -2.49
C LEU A 59 5.08 5.16 -2.17
N THR A 60 4.22 4.37 -2.79
CA THR A 60 2.76 4.45 -2.62
C THR A 60 2.18 3.09 -2.29
N VAL A 61 1.19 3.07 -1.43
CA VAL A 61 0.44 1.87 -1.06
C VAL A 61 -0.95 1.93 -1.65
N PHE A 62 -1.36 0.85 -2.31
CA PHE A 62 -2.70 0.64 -2.85
C PHE A 62 -3.31 -0.62 -2.25
N ASN A 63 -4.65 -0.64 -2.15
CA ASN A 63 -5.36 -1.88 -1.87
C ASN A 63 -5.62 -2.68 -3.17
N GLN A 64 -6.18 -3.89 -3.05
CA GLN A 64 -6.52 -4.75 -4.19
C GLN A 64 -7.52 -4.15 -5.18
N ASN A 65 -8.33 -3.16 -4.74
CA ASN A 65 -9.26 -2.43 -5.59
C ASN A 65 -8.61 -1.21 -6.25
N GLU A 66 -7.27 -1.10 -6.16
CA GLU A 66 -6.48 -0.02 -6.76
C GLU A 66 -6.79 1.37 -6.20
N VAL A 67 -7.28 1.40 -4.97
CA VAL A 67 -7.51 2.65 -4.23
C VAL A 67 -6.23 3.01 -3.46
N GLY A 68 -5.79 4.24 -3.60
CA GLY A 68 -4.65 4.79 -2.88
C GLY A 68 -4.91 4.83 -1.37
N ILE A 69 -4.00 4.25 -0.60
CA ILE A 69 -4.06 4.17 0.86
C ILE A 69 -3.14 5.20 1.48
N GLU A 70 -1.89 5.25 1.04
CA GLU A 70 -0.88 6.13 1.63
C GLU A 70 0.29 6.37 0.68
N VAL A 71 0.86 7.58 0.73
CA VAL A 71 2.19 7.88 0.20
C VAL A 71 3.17 7.76 1.37
N VAL A 72 4.10 6.83 1.26
CA VAL A 72 5.02 6.45 2.35
C VAL A 72 6.34 7.19 2.27
N SER A 73 6.71 7.66 1.07
CA SER A 73 7.93 8.43 0.83
C SER A 73 7.76 9.92 1.15
N ASN A 74 8.88 10.63 1.18
CA ASN A 74 8.89 12.09 1.32
C ASN A 74 8.10 12.78 0.19
N GLU A 75 7.42 13.89 0.49
CA GLU A 75 6.66 14.69 -0.47
C GLU A 75 7.54 15.22 -1.63
N GLU A 76 8.82 15.43 -1.41
CA GLU A 76 9.77 15.89 -2.42
C GLU A 76 9.97 14.86 -3.57
N THR A 77 9.65 13.58 -3.33
CA THR A 77 9.74 12.51 -4.33
C THR A 77 8.46 12.34 -5.15
N ASN A 78 7.49 13.24 -4.98
CA ASN A 78 6.19 13.15 -5.64
C ASN A 78 6.28 13.59 -7.11
N HIS A 79 6.40 12.64 -8.00
CA HIS A 79 6.48 12.86 -9.46
C HIS A 79 5.11 12.92 -10.15
N VAL A 80 4.00 12.66 -9.43
CA VAL A 80 2.65 12.60 -10.01
C VAL A 80 1.89 13.91 -9.82
N GLY A 81 2.40 14.83 -8.99
CA GLY A 81 1.77 16.12 -8.72
C GLY A 81 0.46 16.04 -7.92
N ILE A 82 0.17 14.90 -7.29
CA ILE A 82 -1.00 14.68 -6.45
C ILE A 82 -0.56 14.81 -4.99
N SER A 83 -1.20 15.67 -4.21
CA SER A 83 -0.86 15.79 -2.79
C SER A 83 -1.13 14.48 -2.04
N ASN A 84 -0.36 14.21 -0.97
CA ASN A 84 -0.56 13.02 -0.14
C ASN A 84 -2.00 12.94 0.42
N LYS A 85 -2.62 14.09 0.66
CA LYS A 85 -4.00 14.17 1.14
C LYS A 85 -5.01 13.72 0.06
N ASP A 86 -4.80 14.16 -1.19
CA ASP A 86 -5.70 13.87 -2.30
C ASP A 86 -5.49 12.44 -2.81
N PHE A 87 -4.28 11.87 -2.65
CA PHE A 87 -3.96 10.50 -3.01
C PHE A 87 -4.84 9.48 -2.29
N LYS A 88 -5.12 9.72 -1.02
CA LYS A 88 -5.89 8.79 -0.19
C LYS A 88 -7.34 8.70 -0.64
N GLY A 89 -7.75 7.50 -1.06
CA GLY A 89 -9.10 7.22 -1.56
C GLY A 89 -9.26 7.42 -3.07
N MET A 90 -8.25 7.94 -3.77
CA MET A 90 -8.27 8.10 -5.22
C MET A 90 -7.98 6.76 -5.91
N TYR A 91 -8.63 6.48 -7.04
CA TYR A 91 -8.34 5.29 -7.83
C TYR A 91 -7.10 5.51 -8.70
N MET A 92 -6.28 4.47 -8.85
CA MET A 92 -5.07 4.51 -9.70
C MET A 92 -5.36 4.98 -11.14
N ARG A 93 -6.48 4.56 -11.72
CA ARG A 93 -6.92 4.96 -13.07
C ARG A 93 -7.17 6.47 -13.24
N GLU A 94 -7.32 7.20 -12.13
CA GLU A 94 -7.53 8.64 -12.11
C GLU A 94 -6.20 9.41 -12.00
N MET A 95 -5.12 8.71 -11.61
CA MET A 95 -3.80 9.29 -11.34
C MET A 95 -2.87 9.25 -12.55
N VAL A 96 -3.07 8.30 -13.45
CA VAL A 96 -2.18 8.04 -14.58
C VAL A 96 -2.94 7.91 -15.89
N PRO A 97 -2.31 8.19 -17.04
CA PRO A 97 -2.94 7.99 -18.36
C PRO A 97 -3.41 6.53 -18.55
N PRO A 98 -4.44 6.30 -19.38
CA PRO A 98 -5.03 4.96 -19.57
C PRO A 98 -4.04 3.87 -19.97
N GLU A 99 -3.04 4.22 -20.80
CA GLU A 99 -2.02 3.27 -21.25
C GLU A 99 -1.07 2.86 -20.13
N ALA A 100 -0.59 3.84 -19.35
CA ALA A 100 0.21 3.59 -18.15
C ALA A 100 -0.59 2.77 -17.12
N TYR A 101 -1.86 3.11 -16.91
CA TYR A 101 -2.76 2.39 -16.02
C TYR A 101 -2.85 0.90 -16.39
N GLN A 102 -3.12 0.56 -17.66
CA GLN A 102 -3.25 -0.84 -18.07
C GLN A 102 -1.99 -1.65 -17.79
N ASN A 103 -0.82 -1.05 -18.02
CA ASN A 103 0.45 -1.72 -17.76
C ASN A 103 0.68 -1.94 -16.25
N ILE A 104 0.48 -0.91 -15.43
CA ILE A 104 0.62 -1.01 -13.98
C ILE A 104 -0.39 -2.01 -13.41
N HIS A 105 -1.67 -1.92 -13.82
CA HIS A 105 -2.74 -2.82 -13.41
C HIS A 105 -2.41 -4.30 -13.67
N SER A 106 -1.97 -4.62 -14.88
CA SER A 106 -1.63 -5.99 -15.25
C SER A 106 -0.47 -6.55 -14.41
N ASN A 107 0.56 -5.73 -14.18
CA ASN A 107 1.70 -6.09 -13.35
C ASN A 107 1.34 -6.19 -11.85
N MET A 108 0.42 -5.35 -11.38
CA MET A 108 -0.10 -5.43 -10.01
C MET A 108 -0.86 -6.74 -9.77
N ARG A 109 -1.73 -7.13 -10.70
CA ARG A 109 -2.43 -8.43 -10.64
C ARG A 109 -1.45 -9.61 -10.69
N GLN A 110 -0.42 -9.53 -11.51
CA GLN A 110 0.63 -10.53 -11.56
C GLN A 110 1.36 -10.64 -10.22
N ALA A 111 1.78 -9.51 -9.65
CA ALA A 111 2.47 -9.49 -8.36
C ALA A 111 1.63 -10.13 -7.25
N VAL A 112 0.36 -9.75 -7.14
CA VAL A 112 -0.57 -10.32 -6.13
C VAL A 112 -0.78 -11.82 -6.36
N SER A 113 -1.00 -12.27 -7.60
CA SER A 113 -1.28 -13.68 -7.88
C SER A 113 -0.07 -14.60 -7.67
N THR A 114 1.14 -14.10 -7.88
CA THR A 114 2.38 -14.90 -7.77
C THR A 114 3.09 -14.74 -6.43
N GLY A 115 2.76 -13.71 -5.66
CA GLY A 115 3.52 -13.31 -4.46
C GLY A 115 4.91 -12.76 -4.77
N ALA A 116 5.23 -12.53 -6.05
CA ALA A 116 6.54 -12.06 -6.49
C ALA A 116 6.50 -10.60 -6.93
N VAL A 117 7.65 -9.93 -6.86
CA VAL A 117 7.79 -8.55 -7.36
C VAL A 117 7.60 -8.53 -8.87
N SER A 118 6.77 -7.60 -9.36
CA SER A 118 6.61 -7.32 -10.78
C SER A 118 7.11 -5.94 -11.12
N THR A 119 7.49 -5.70 -12.39
CA THR A 119 8.02 -4.41 -12.85
C THR A 119 7.25 -3.94 -14.08
N ALA A 120 6.73 -2.71 -14.02
CA ALA A 120 6.06 -2.03 -15.12
C ALA A 120 6.84 -0.77 -15.52
N HIS A 121 6.94 -0.49 -16.81
CA HIS A 121 7.51 0.75 -17.32
C HIS A 121 6.42 1.56 -18.00
N HIS A 122 6.44 2.87 -17.83
CA HIS A 122 5.53 3.77 -18.52
C HIS A 122 6.19 5.13 -18.77
N GLU A 123 5.59 5.88 -19.66
CA GLU A 123 5.99 7.23 -20.00
C GLU A 123 4.87 8.19 -19.57
N LEU A 124 5.25 9.37 -19.14
CA LEU A 124 4.32 10.40 -18.68
C LEU A 124 4.88 11.78 -18.99
N ASP A 125 4.04 12.64 -19.56
CA ASP A 125 4.36 14.06 -19.71
C ASP A 125 3.98 14.77 -18.40
N PHE A 126 4.98 15.35 -17.73
CA PHE A 126 4.82 16.07 -16.50
C PHE A 126 5.48 17.44 -16.58
N ASN A 127 4.75 18.52 -16.28
CA ASN A 127 5.23 19.90 -16.39
C ASN A 127 5.76 20.29 -17.77
N GLY A 128 5.30 19.64 -18.84
CA GLY A 128 5.74 19.87 -20.21
C GLY A 128 7.02 19.13 -20.60
N GLU A 129 7.54 18.28 -19.76
CA GLU A 129 8.68 17.40 -20.01
C GLU A 129 8.25 15.95 -20.10
N HIS A 130 8.90 15.18 -20.96
CA HIS A 130 8.64 13.77 -21.17
C HIS A 130 9.50 12.93 -20.24
N HIS A 131 8.87 12.15 -19.38
CA HIS A 131 9.52 11.33 -18.38
C HIS A 131 9.29 9.85 -18.61
N HIS A 132 10.30 9.04 -18.25
CA HIS A 132 10.23 7.58 -18.22
C HIS A 132 10.25 7.09 -16.78
N TYR A 133 9.28 6.23 -16.43
CA TYR A 133 9.14 5.69 -15.08
C TYR A 133 9.25 4.16 -15.05
N GLU A 134 9.93 3.66 -14.01
CA GLU A 134 9.94 2.26 -13.63
C GLU A 134 9.14 2.10 -12.34
N ASN A 135 8.08 1.28 -12.38
CA ASN A 135 7.30 0.92 -11.21
C ASN A 135 7.67 -0.50 -10.78
N ARG A 136 8.21 -0.66 -9.59
CA ARG A 136 8.40 -1.95 -8.96
C ARG A 136 7.26 -2.18 -7.97
N ILE A 137 6.54 -3.27 -8.16
CA ILE A 137 5.30 -3.59 -7.46
C ILE A 137 5.57 -4.76 -6.53
N PHE A 138 5.44 -4.51 -5.22
CA PHE A 138 5.68 -5.46 -4.15
C PHE A 138 4.36 -5.83 -3.49
N PRO A 139 3.89 -7.09 -3.54
CA PRO A 139 2.77 -7.51 -2.72
C PRO A 139 3.22 -7.49 -1.25
N LEU A 140 2.50 -6.73 -0.40
CA LEU A 140 2.78 -6.67 1.03
C LEU A 140 2.08 -7.82 1.77
N ASP A 141 0.83 -8.05 1.42
CA ASP A 141 -0.02 -9.13 1.90
C ASP A 141 -1.17 -9.38 0.91
N GLU A 142 -2.26 -10.03 1.38
CA GLU A 142 -3.44 -10.31 0.56
C GLU A 142 -4.28 -9.07 0.25
N GLU A 143 -4.10 -7.96 0.98
CA GLU A 143 -4.92 -6.74 0.85
C GLU A 143 -4.18 -5.58 0.20
N TYR A 144 -2.84 -5.51 0.35
CA TYR A 144 -2.06 -4.32 0.00
C TYR A 144 -0.88 -4.62 -0.89
N VAL A 145 -0.58 -3.66 -1.76
CA VAL A 145 0.64 -3.62 -2.57
C VAL A 145 1.37 -2.30 -2.37
N LEU A 146 2.69 -2.36 -2.35
CA LEU A 146 3.57 -1.22 -2.41
C LEU A 146 4.04 -1.03 -3.85
N ILE A 147 3.92 0.17 -4.37
CA ILE A 147 4.49 0.56 -5.67
C ILE A 147 5.61 1.56 -5.41
N MET A 148 6.81 1.19 -5.83
CA MET A 148 7.97 2.07 -5.89
C MET A 148 8.08 2.63 -7.29
N CYS A 149 7.86 3.92 -7.45
CA CYS A 149 7.96 4.63 -8.72
C CYS A 149 9.28 5.39 -8.80
N ARG A 150 10.11 5.05 -9.77
CA ARG A 150 11.40 5.66 -10.04
C ARG A 150 11.38 6.40 -11.36
N ASP A 151 11.83 7.66 -11.37
CA ASP A 151 12.15 8.36 -12.60
C ASP A 151 13.46 7.80 -13.18
N ILE A 152 13.40 7.26 -14.38
CA ILE A 152 14.53 6.69 -15.11
C ILE A 152 14.89 7.48 -16.38
N THR A 153 14.37 8.70 -16.51
CA THR A 153 14.51 9.54 -17.71
C THR A 153 15.98 9.78 -18.07
N GLU A 154 16.80 10.16 -17.11
CA GLU A 154 18.24 10.38 -17.33
C GLU A 154 18.94 9.10 -17.80
N ARG A 155 18.62 7.96 -17.22
CA ARG A 155 19.18 6.67 -17.61
C ARG A 155 18.83 6.33 -19.05
N VAL A 156 17.54 6.48 -19.42
CA VAL A 156 17.06 6.16 -20.78
C VAL A 156 17.65 7.10 -21.82
N THR A 157 17.70 8.39 -21.54
CA THR A 157 18.26 9.38 -22.47
C THR A 157 19.76 9.18 -22.68
N THR A 158 20.50 8.92 -21.61
CA THR A 158 21.96 8.64 -21.70
C THR A 158 22.22 7.37 -22.49
N GLN A 159 21.46 6.31 -22.25
CA GLN A 159 21.61 5.06 -22.99
C GLN A 159 21.34 5.25 -24.49
N ARG A 160 20.27 5.96 -24.86
CA ARG A 160 19.96 6.28 -26.26
C ARG A 160 21.07 7.09 -26.95
N GLN A 161 21.70 8.01 -26.22
CA GLN A 161 22.84 8.79 -26.77
C GLN A 161 24.06 7.90 -27.04
N LEU A 162 24.32 6.89 -26.22
CA LEU A 162 25.44 5.96 -26.41
C LEU A 162 25.23 4.98 -27.58
N GLU A 163 23.98 4.65 -27.89
CA GLU A 163 23.63 3.74 -29.01
C GLU A 163 23.71 4.40 -30.39
N VAL A 164 23.82 5.73 -30.44
CA VAL A 164 23.91 6.51 -31.70
C VAL A 164 25.36 6.66 -32.20
N PHE A 165 26.35 6.21 -31.44
CA PHE A 165 27.77 6.19 -31.82
C PHE A 165 28.24 4.76 -32.12
#